data_9cab5265563a90d6290119e1c102ee9a
#
_entry.id   9cab5265563a90d6290119e1c102ee9a
#
_cell.length_a   1.000
_cell.length_b   1.000
_cell.length_c   1.000
_cell.angle_alpha   90.00
_cell.angle_beta   90.00
_cell.angle_gamma   90.00
#
_symmetry.space_group_name_H-M   'P 1'
#
loop_
_entity.id
_entity.type
_entity.pdbx_description
1 polymer ?
#
loop_
_entity_poly.entity_id
_entity_poly.type
_entity_poly.pdbx_seq_one_letter_code
_entity_poly.pdbx_strand_id
1 'polypeptide(L)'
;MTAQTGGCPARMLLRERDRMARRKKSYEGKAKILYEGPEPGTIVQYFKDDATAFNAQKKDVIDGKGVLNNRLSEFFMTGLNNIGVPTHFIRRLNMREQLVRSCEIVPLEIIVRNFAAGSLSTRLGIEEGTPLPRPIVEYCYKGDKLGDPLVTEEHIAAFGWASQQDMDDILS
;
A
#
# COMPACT_ATOMS: atom_id res chain seq x y z
N MET A 1 48.45 12.03 -5.45
CA MET A 1 47.94 10.95 -4.58
C MET A 1 46.91 11.55 -3.64
N THR A 2 45.65 11.51 -4.00
CA THR A 2 44.54 12.02 -3.21
C THR A 2 43.82 10.81 -2.59
N ALA A 3 43.88 10.69 -1.25
CA ALA A 3 43.24 9.64 -0.49
C ALA A 3 41.72 9.82 -0.53
N GLN A 4 41.01 8.83 -1.11
CA GLN A 4 39.57 8.70 -0.97
C GLN A 4 39.26 8.25 0.47
N THR A 5 38.68 9.13 1.26
CA THR A 5 38.15 8.79 2.58
C THR A 5 36.84 8.02 2.41
N GLY A 6 36.92 6.70 2.40
CA GLY A 6 35.75 5.81 2.48
C GLY A 6 34.99 6.06 3.80
N GLY A 7 33.78 6.59 3.69
CA GLY A 7 32.92 6.81 4.85
C GLY A 7 32.55 5.48 5.53
N CYS A 8 32.83 5.37 6.81
CA CYS A 8 32.52 4.21 7.66
C CYS A 8 31.01 3.90 7.60
N PRO A 9 30.58 2.65 7.33
CA PRO A 9 29.15 2.27 7.24
C PRO A 9 28.34 2.59 8.52
N ALA A 10 28.96 2.56 9.68
CA ALA A 10 28.34 2.95 10.95
C ALA A 10 27.93 4.45 11.00
N ARG A 11 28.73 5.33 10.37
CA ARG A 11 28.44 6.77 10.29
C ARG A 11 27.29 7.09 9.34
N MET A 12 27.08 6.23 8.33
CA MET A 12 25.96 6.33 7.39
C MET A 12 24.64 5.89 8.05
N LEU A 13 24.66 4.81 8.83
CA LEU A 13 23.51 4.32 9.61
C LEU A 13 23.07 5.30 10.72
N LEU A 14 24.01 5.98 11.37
CA LEU A 14 23.71 7.02 12.37
C LEU A 14 23.05 8.24 11.71
N ARG A 15 23.52 8.68 10.54
CA ARG A 15 22.91 9.78 9.80
C ARG A 15 21.49 9.45 9.29
N GLU A 16 21.21 8.21 8.92
CA GLU A 16 19.87 7.78 8.54
C GLU A 16 18.92 7.75 9.74
N ARG A 17 19.36 7.23 10.89
CA ARG A 17 18.59 7.26 12.14
C ARG A 17 18.28 8.69 12.59
N ASP A 18 19.25 9.61 12.56
CA ASP A 18 19.05 11.02 12.87
C ASP A 18 18.10 11.72 11.88
N ARG A 19 18.12 11.32 10.63
CA ARG A 19 17.22 11.85 9.59
C ARG A 19 15.79 11.36 9.76
N MET A 20 15.58 10.12 10.19
CA MET A 20 14.26 9.59 10.56
C MET A 20 13.72 10.24 11.83
N ALA A 21 14.55 10.47 12.84
CA ALA A 21 14.15 11.09 14.11
C ALA A 21 13.68 12.55 13.97
N ARG A 22 14.00 13.23 12.86
CA ARG A 22 13.64 14.63 12.59
C ARG A 22 12.39 14.79 11.73
N ARG A 23 11.85 13.68 11.14
CA ARG A 23 10.63 13.75 10.32
C ARG A 23 9.40 13.63 11.20
N LYS A 24 8.42 14.47 10.98
CA LYS A 24 7.15 14.38 11.68
C LYS A 24 6.36 13.17 11.15
N LYS A 25 6.06 12.25 12.08
CA LYS A 25 5.20 11.10 11.79
C LYS A 25 3.77 11.56 11.63
N SER A 26 3.14 11.25 10.50
CA SER A 26 1.74 11.58 10.22
C SER A 26 0.80 10.40 10.47
N TYR A 27 1.27 9.17 10.24
CA TYR A 27 0.45 7.97 10.41
C TYR A 27 1.31 6.74 10.68
N GLU A 28 0.76 5.78 11.42
CA GLU A 28 1.35 4.45 11.58
C GLU A 28 0.27 3.38 11.47
N GLY A 29 0.45 2.48 10.50
CA GLY A 29 -0.39 1.31 10.26
C GLY A 29 0.29 0.00 10.61
N LYS A 30 -0.35 -1.11 10.25
CA LYS A 30 0.13 -2.48 10.52
C LYS A 30 1.50 -2.75 9.90
N ALA A 31 1.74 -2.34 8.66
CA ALA A 31 2.96 -2.64 7.90
C ALA A 31 3.78 -1.42 7.49
N LYS A 32 3.30 -0.21 7.70
CA LYS A 32 3.90 1.03 7.21
C LYS A 32 3.82 2.15 8.22
N ILE A 33 4.80 3.06 8.14
CA ILE A 33 4.79 4.36 8.84
C ILE A 33 4.90 5.44 7.77
N LEU A 34 4.09 6.48 7.88
CA LEU A 34 4.12 7.64 7.00
C LEU A 34 4.70 8.84 7.73
N TYR A 35 5.63 9.51 7.09
CA TYR A 35 6.26 10.74 7.56
C TYR A 35 6.02 11.86 6.56
N GLU A 36 5.99 13.10 7.02
CA GLU A 36 5.99 14.26 6.12
C GLU A 36 7.22 14.19 5.21
N GLY A 37 7.00 14.41 3.91
CA GLY A 37 8.05 14.43 2.90
C GLY A 37 8.86 15.72 2.92
N PRO A 38 9.95 15.76 2.14
CA PRO A 38 10.80 16.97 2.06
C PRO A 38 10.15 18.13 1.34
N GLU A 39 9.15 17.87 0.52
CA GLU A 39 8.42 18.87 -0.27
C GLU A 39 6.92 18.82 0.05
N PRO A 40 6.20 19.95 0.00
CA PRO A 40 4.76 19.95 0.16
C PRO A 40 4.08 18.96 -0.80
N GLY A 41 3.08 18.23 -0.32
CA GLY A 41 2.38 17.22 -1.11
C GLY A 41 3.15 15.91 -1.28
N THR A 42 4.25 15.69 -0.55
CA THR A 42 4.98 14.44 -0.54
C THR A 42 4.98 13.76 0.83
N ILE A 43 5.12 12.45 0.82
CA ILE A 43 5.16 11.58 2.01
C ILE A 43 6.35 10.64 1.87
N VAL A 44 7.07 10.42 2.95
CA VAL A 44 8.03 9.33 3.06
C VAL A 44 7.33 8.13 3.71
N GLN A 45 7.21 7.05 2.96
CA GLN A 45 6.64 5.79 3.41
C GLN A 45 7.74 4.83 3.84
N TYR A 46 7.74 4.44 5.11
CA TYR A 46 8.63 3.45 5.68
C TYR A 46 7.92 2.10 5.81
N PHE A 47 8.54 1.03 5.36
CA PHE A 47 8.03 -0.34 5.44
C PHE A 47 8.58 -1.06 6.66
N LYS A 48 7.68 -1.55 7.52
CA LYS A 48 7.96 -2.30 8.74
C LYS A 48 8.15 -3.79 8.43
N ASP A 49 8.83 -4.49 9.32
CA ASP A 49 8.92 -5.95 9.29
C ASP A 49 7.73 -6.63 10.01
N ASP A 50 6.87 -5.82 10.63
CA ASP A 50 5.69 -6.32 11.34
C ASP A 50 4.79 -7.12 10.40
N ALA A 51 4.38 -8.31 10.85
CA ALA A 51 3.39 -9.16 10.22
C ALA A 51 2.21 -9.33 11.17
N THR A 52 0.99 -9.20 10.64
CA THR A 52 -0.23 -9.42 11.40
C THR A 52 -1.12 -10.39 10.64
N ALA A 53 -1.76 -11.31 11.38
CA ALA A 53 -2.75 -12.22 10.84
C ALA A 53 -4.00 -12.22 11.74
N PHE A 54 -5.14 -12.66 11.17
CA PHE A 54 -6.43 -12.78 11.88
C PHE A 54 -6.85 -11.48 12.59
N ASN A 55 -6.98 -10.37 11.84
CA ASN A 55 -7.36 -9.05 12.38
C ASN A 55 -6.46 -8.60 13.54
N ALA A 56 -5.13 -8.77 13.37
CA ALA A 56 -4.09 -8.43 14.36
C ALA A 56 -4.12 -9.27 15.65
N GLN A 57 -4.82 -10.39 15.70
CA GLN A 57 -4.77 -11.33 16.83
C GLN A 57 -3.42 -12.04 16.93
N LYS A 58 -2.74 -12.27 15.80
CA LYS A 58 -1.35 -12.73 15.76
C LYS A 58 -0.46 -11.62 15.24
N LYS A 59 0.60 -11.34 15.98
CA LYS A 59 1.65 -10.38 15.61
C LYS A 59 2.98 -11.10 15.62
N ASP A 60 3.77 -10.89 14.59
CA ASP A 60 5.12 -11.42 14.46
C ASP A 60 6.00 -10.42 13.72
N VAL A 61 7.31 -10.61 13.74
CA VAL A 61 8.26 -9.81 12.99
C VAL A 61 9.00 -10.74 12.04
N ILE A 62 8.86 -10.46 10.74
CA ILE A 62 9.56 -11.20 9.69
C ILE A 62 10.70 -10.33 9.19
N ASP A 63 11.94 -10.69 9.58
CA ASP A 63 13.12 -9.92 9.18
C ASP A 63 13.25 -9.82 7.67
N GLY A 64 13.49 -8.60 7.19
CA GLY A 64 13.60 -8.30 5.76
C GLY A 64 12.27 -8.10 5.01
N LYS A 65 11.11 -8.36 5.64
CA LYS A 65 9.80 -8.17 5.00
C LYS A 65 9.61 -6.74 4.48
N GLY A 66 9.99 -5.74 5.28
CA GLY A 66 9.88 -4.33 4.88
C GLY A 66 10.78 -3.99 3.70
N VAL A 67 11.98 -4.57 3.62
CA VAL A 67 12.89 -4.41 2.48
C VAL A 67 12.28 -5.00 1.20
N LEU A 68 11.74 -6.22 1.31
CA LEU A 68 11.09 -6.89 0.18
C LEU A 68 9.86 -6.12 -0.29
N ASN A 69 9.00 -5.70 0.63
CA ASN A 69 7.80 -4.94 0.31
C ASN A 69 8.13 -3.60 -0.38
N ASN A 70 9.17 -2.90 0.07
CA ASN A 70 9.61 -1.66 -0.57
C ASN A 70 10.09 -1.90 -2.01
N ARG A 71 10.82 -3.00 -2.27
CA ARG A 71 11.28 -3.37 -3.61
C ARG A 71 10.13 -3.80 -4.52
N LEU A 72 9.20 -4.61 -4.01
CA LEU A 72 8.02 -5.02 -4.77
C LEU A 72 7.14 -3.81 -5.12
N SER A 73 6.95 -2.89 -4.17
CA SER A 73 6.21 -1.65 -4.43
C SER A 73 6.87 -0.81 -5.52
N GLU A 74 8.19 -0.59 -5.48
CA GLU A 74 8.94 0.09 -6.53
C GLU A 74 8.76 -0.59 -7.89
N PHE A 75 8.90 -1.92 -7.94
CA PHE A 75 8.79 -2.70 -9.17
C PHE A 75 7.41 -2.56 -9.82
N PHE A 76 6.34 -2.80 -9.07
CA PHE A 76 4.98 -2.72 -9.60
C PHE A 76 4.57 -1.30 -9.96
N MET A 77 4.83 -0.32 -9.09
CA MET A 77 4.43 1.06 -9.34
C MET A 77 5.18 1.66 -10.53
N THR A 78 6.46 1.32 -10.71
CA THR A 78 7.23 1.73 -11.89
C THR A 78 6.70 1.06 -13.15
N GLY A 79 6.37 -0.24 -13.08
CA GLY A 79 5.75 -0.97 -14.18
C GLY A 79 4.43 -0.35 -14.62
N LEU A 80 3.55 -0.02 -13.68
CA LEU A 80 2.28 0.65 -13.95
C LEU A 80 2.47 2.02 -14.60
N ASN A 81 3.36 2.85 -14.07
CA ASN A 81 3.69 4.15 -14.67
C ASN A 81 4.17 4.01 -16.12
N ASN A 82 4.98 2.98 -16.42
CA ASN A 82 5.52 2.75 -17.76
C ASN A 82 4.46 2.36 -18.79
N ILE A 83 3.36 1.76 -18.36
CA ILE A 83 2.21 1.43 -19.25
C ILE A 83 1.10 2.49 -19.21
N GLY A 84 1.36 3.65 -18.59
CA GLY A 84 0.44 4.79 -18.57
C GLY A 84 -0.56 4.81 -17.42
N VAL A 85 -0.50 3.85 -16.49
CA VAL A 85 -1.32 3.86 -15.26
C VAL A 85 -0.63 4.73 -14.21
N PRO A 86 -1.17 5.91 -13.85
CA PRO A 86 -0.54 6.82 -12.92
C PRO A 86 -0.51 6.24 -11.51
N THR A 87 0.63 6.37 -10.81
CA THR A 87 0.77 5.95 -9.43
C THR A 87 1.26 7.10 -8.54
N HIS A 88 1.13 6.93 -7.23
CA HIS A 88 1.67 7.89 -6.26
C HIS A 88 3.19 7.76 -6.06
N PHE A 89 3.84 6.74 -6.60
CA PHE A 89 5.26 6.47 -6.43
C PHE A 89 6.12 7.53 -7.14
N ILE A 90 7.10 8.08 -6.44
CA ILE A 90 8.08 9.02 -7.00
C ILE A 90 9.42 8.32 -7.16
N ARG A 91 9.99 7.80 -6.06
CA ARG A 91 11.26 7.06 -6.07
C ARG A 91 11.52 6.34 -4.76
N ARG A 92 12.34 5.29 -4.82
CA ARG A 92 12.88 4.67 -3.62
C ARG A 92 14.00 5.55 -3.02
N LEU A 93 14.00 5.70 -1.70
CA LEU A 93 14.99 6.47 -0.96
C LEU A 93 16.11 5.60 -0.42
N ASN A 94 15.76 4.45 0.14
CA ASN A 94 16.70 3.46 0.69
C ASN A 94 16.05 2.06 0.71
N MET A 95 16.61 1.13 1.48
CA MET A 95 16.11 -0.25 1.52
C MET A 95 14.67 -0.37 2.04
N ARG A 96 14.21 0.54 2.91
CA ARG A 96 12.91 0.47 3.59
C ARG A 96 12.00 1.67 3.33
N GLU A 97 12.50 2.70 2.64
CA GLU A 97 11.76 3.93 2.44
C GLU A 97 11.58 4.25 0.96
N GLN A 98 10.43 4.80 0.63
CA GLN A 98 10.15 5.41 -0.65
C GLN A 98 9.47 6.78 -0.47
N LEU A 99 9.70 7.67 -1.43
CA LEU A 99 9.02 8.93 -1.56
C LEU A 99 7.81 8.74 -2.45
N VAL A 100 6.66 9.19 -1.99
CA VAL A 100 5.39 9.11 -2.70
C VAL A 100 4.66 10.43 -2.66
N ARG A 101 3.73 10.66 -3.60
CA ARG A 101 2.79 11.78 -3.52
C ARG A 101 1.80 11.56 -2.38
N SER A 102 1.41 12.63 -1.72
CA SER A 102 0.27 12.62 -0.80
C SER A 102 -1.00 12.56 -1.63
N CYS A 103 -1.80 11.51 -1.42
CA CYS A 103 -3.07 11.31 -2.12
C CYS A 103 -4.21 11.31 -1.12
N GLU A 104 -5.35 11.81 -1.53
CA GLU A 104 -6.61 11.52 -0.86
C GLU A 104 -7.01 10.07 -1.16
N ILE A 105 -7.39 9.34 -0.14
CA ILE A 105 -7.70 7.90 -0.28
C ILE A 105 -9.21 7.74 -0.41
N VAL A 106 -9.64 7.15 -1.51
CA VAL A 106 -11.01 6.63 -1.64
C VAL A 106 -11.17 5.49 -0.65
N PRO A 107 -12.17 5.53 0.27
CA PRO A 107 -12.31 4.55 1.34
C PRO A 107 -12.91 3.23 0.86
N LEU A 108 -12.45 2.74 -0.27
CA LEU A 108 -12.90 1.51 -0.92
C LEU A 108 -11.73 0.56 -1.15
N GLU A 109 -12.01 -0.72 -1.07
CA GLU A 109 -11.18 -1.78 -1.63
C GLU A 109 -11.87 -2.33 -2.86
N ILE A 110 -11.20 -2.29 -3.99
CA ILE A 110 -11.70 -2.78 -5.27
C ILE A 110 -11.02 -4.10 -5.57
N ILE A 111 -11.81 -5.15 -5.73
CA ILE A 111 -11.33 -6.51 -5.87
C ILE A 111 -11.74 -7.04 -7.23
N VAL A 112 -10.77 -7.41 -8.06
CA VAL A 112 -11.01 -8.12 -9.32
C VAL A 112 -10.74 -9.60 -9.10
N ARG A 113 -11.72 -10.46 -9.39
CA ARG A 113 -11.61 -11.90 -9.22
C ARG A 113 -11.75 -12.63 -10.55
N ASN A 114 -10.76 -13.46 -10.86
CA ASN A 114 -10.79 -14.41 -11.99
C ASN A 114 -11.12 -15.83 -11.53
N PHE A 115 -10.96 -16.10 -10.23
CA PHE A 115 -11.22 -17.39 -9.59
C PHE A 115 -12.04 -17.19 -8.33
N ALA A 116 -12.85 -18.16 -7.98
CA ALA A 116 -13.51 -18.19 -6.68
C ALA A 116 -12.44 -18.42 -5.60
N ALA A 117 -12.34 -17.49 -4.65
CA ALA A 117 -11.39 -17.59 -3.53
C ALA A 117 -11.88 -16.79 -2.32
N GLY A 118 -11.46 -17.21 -1.12
CA GLY A 118 -11.69 -16.51 0.13
C GLY A 118 -13.18 -16.22 0.38
N SER A 119 -13.52 -14.95 0.64
CA SER A 119 -14.90 -14.56 0.99
C SER A 119 -15.94 -14.85 -0.09
N LEU A 120 -15.56 -14.83 -1.37
CA LEU A 120 -16.47 -15.17 -2.46
C LEU A 120 -16.88 -16.66 -2.40
N SER A 121 -15.90 -17.57 -2.25
CA SER A 121 -16.14 -19.00 -2.12
C SER A 121 -17.06 -19.31 -0.94
N THR A 122 -16.75 -18.74 0.23
CA THR A 122 -17.56 -18.94 1.44
C THR A 122 -18.99 -18.41 1.27
N ARG A 123 -19.14 -17.24 0.69
CA ARG A 123 -20.43 -16.54 0.56
C ARG A 123 -21.37 -17.21 -0.45
N LEU A 124 -20.81 -17.72 -1.56
CA LEU A 124 -21.60 -18.33 -2.63
C LEU A 124 -21.57 -19.86 -2.63
N GLY A 125 -20.82 -20.51 -1.72
CA GLY A 125 -20.67 -21.95 -1.67
C GLY A 125 -19.97 -22.54 -2.89
N ILE A 126 -19.09 -21.77 -3.56
CA ILE A 126 -18.32 -22.20 -4.72
C ILE A 126 -16.98 -22.76 -4.24
N GLU A 127 -16.53 -23.88 -4.81
CA GLU A 127 -15.24 -24.47 -4.49
C GLU A 127 -14.10 -23.50 -4.78
N GLU A 128 -13.17 -23.35 -3.82
CA GLU A 128 -12.02 -22.46 -3.96
C GLU A 128 -11.11 -22.91 -5.10
N GLY A 129 -10.67 -21.95 -5.92
CA GLY A 129 -9.89 -22.20 -7.13
C GLY A 129 -10.72 -22.43 -8.40
N THR A 130 -12.06 -22.48 -8.30
CA THR A 130 -12.94 -22.58 -9.48
C THR A 130 -12.79 -21.36 -10.37
N PRO A 131 -12.46 -21.50 -11.67
CA PRO A 131 -12.43 -20.38 -12.61
C PRO A 131 -13.80 -19.75 -12.75
N LEU A 132 -13.85 -18.43 -12.72
CA LEU A 132 -15.12 -17.71 -12.97
C LEU A 132 -15.36 -17.56 -14.48
N PRO A 133 -16.63 -17.60 -14.94
CA PRO A 133 -16.95 -17.46 -16.38
C PRO A 133 -16.49 -16.12 -16.98
N ARG A 134 -16.35 -15.10 -16.16
CA ARG A 134 -15.79 -13.78 -16.47
C ARG A 134 -15.20 -13.15 -15.21
N PRO A 135 -14.30 -12.16 -15.32
CA PRO A 135 -13.85 -11.38 -14.16
C PRO A 135 -15.05 -10.74 -13.44
N ILE A 136 -15.01 -10.80 -12.11
CA ILE A 136 -15.98 -10.13 -11.23
C ILE A 136 -15.27 -8.99 -10.53
N VAL A 137 -15.92 -7.81 -10.48
CA VAL A 137 -15.47 -6.67 -9.69
C VAL A 137 -16.36 -6.56 -8.46
N GLU A 138 -15.74 -6.46 -7.29
CA GLU A 138 -16.41 -6.27 -6.00
C GLU A 138 -15.84 -5.04 -5.30
N TYR A 139 -16.70 -4.39 -4.51
CA TYR A 139 -16.34 -3.22 -3.71
C TYR A 139 -16.54 -3.53 -2.24
N CYS A 140 -15.52 -3.21 -1.41
CA CYS A 140 -15.65 -3.27 0.05
C CYS A 140 -15.37 -1.88 0.61
N TYR A 141 -16.21 -1.44 1.56
CA TYR A 141 -15.92 -0.21 2.30
C TYR A 141 -14.80 -0.47 3.30
N LYS A 142 -13.75 0.36 3.29
CA LYS A 142 -12.61 0.25 4.21
C LYS A 142 -12.98 0.74 5.61
N GLY A 143 -13.40 -0.20 6.43
CA GLY A 143 -13.79 0.05 7.80
C GLY A 143 -13.42 -1.12 8.71
N ASP A 144 -12.17 -1.14 9.23
CA ASP A 144 -11.63 -2.23 10.08
C ASP A 144 -12.62 -2.69 11.18
N LYS A 145 -13.38 -1.77 11.78
CA LYS A 145 -14.37 -2.08 12.82
C LYS A 145 -15.61 -2.79 12.30
N LEU A 146 -15.90 -2.62 11.02
CA LEU A 146 -17.06 -3.20 10.33
C LEU A 146 -16.71 -4.49 9.59
N GLY A 147 -15.41 -4.88 9.55
CA GLY A 147 -14.93 -6.04 8.82
C GLY A 147 -14.94 -5.85 7.31
N ASP A 148 -14.74 -4.63 6.83
CA ASP A 148 -14.68 -4.26 5.41
C ASP A 148 -15.88 -4.81 4.61
N PRO A 149 -17.13 -4.36 4.89
CA PRO A 149 -18.33 -4.92 4.30
C PRO A 149 -18.41 -4.67 2.81
N LEU A 150 -19.00 -5.63 2.08
CA LEU A 150 -19.35 -5.47 0.66
C LEU A 150 -20.36 -4.35 0.49
N VAL A 151 -20.15 -3.53 -0.54
CA VAL A 151 -21.00 -2.41 -0.90
C VAL A 151 -21.25 -2.42 -2.41
N THR A 152 -22.28 -1.71 -2.84
CA THR A 152 -22.62 -1.53 -4.26
C THR A 152 -22.24 -0.12 -4.73
N GLU A 153 -22.29 0.12 -6.03
CA GLU A 153 -22.07 1.46 -6.60
C GLU A 153 -23.09 2.48 -6.08
N GLU A 154 -24.33 2.04 -5.82
CA GLU A 154 -25.36 2.89 -5.24
C GLU A 154 -24.99 3.35 -3.81
N HIS A 155 -24.37 2.48 -3.02
CA HIS A 155 -23.86 2.89 -1.72
C HIS A 155 -22.72 3.91 -1.85
N ILE A 156 -21.80 3.68 -2.80
CA ILE A 156 -20.67 4.57 -3.05
C ILE A 156 -21.16 5.97 -3.41
N ALA A 157 -22.10 6.04 -4.35
CA ALA A 157 -22.72 7.29 -4.81
C ALA A 157 -23.54 7.97 -3.70
N ALA A 158 -24.39 7.23 -3.00
CA ALA A 158 -25.27 7.77 -1.97
C ALA A 158 -24.53 8.37 -0.78
N PHE A 159 -23.38 7.78 -0.41
CA PHE A 159 -22.55 8.24 0.69
C PHE A 159 -21.42 9.18 0.26
N GLY A 160 -21.26 9.41 -1.05
CA GLY A 160 -20.25 10.31 -1.61
C GLY A 160 -18.81 9.83 -1.33
N TRP A 161 -18.57 8.51 -1.29
CA TRP A 161 -17.23 7.96 -1.05
C TRP A 161 -16.30 8.10 -2.25
N ALA A 162 -16.86 8.11 -3.45
CA ALA A 162 -16.19 8.41 -4.70
C ALA A 162 -17.19 9.08 -5.66
N SER A 163 -16.71 9.92 -6.56
CA SER A 163 -17.52 10.43 -7.65
C SER A 163 -17.70 9.37 -8.76
N GLN A 164 -18.66 9.57 -9.64
CA GLN A 164 -18.82 8.68 -10.81
C GLN A 164 -17.56 8.69 -11.68
N GLN A 165 -16.91 9.85 -11.83
CA GLN A 165 -15.68 9.95 -12.60
C GLN A 165 -14.54 9.15 -11.97
N ASP A 166 -14.40 9.20 -10.62
CA ASP A 166 -13.40 8.38 -9.92
C ASP A 166 -13.64 6.88 -10.17
N MET A 167 -14.92 6.45 -10.14
CA MET A 167 -15.28 5.05 -10.39
C MET A 167 -15.00 4.63 -11.84
N ASP A 168 -15.30 5.48 -12.80
CA ASP A 168 -15.03 5.24 -14.22
C ASP A 168 -13.50 5.16 -14.47
N ASP A 169 -12.72 6.04 -13.85
CA ASP A 169 -11.24 6.03 -13.96
C ASP A 169 -10.63 4.78 -13.32
N ILE A 170 -11.21 4.28 -12.22
CA ILE A 170 -10.74 3.06 -11.55
C ILE A 170 -11.04 1.81 -12.37
N LEU A 171 -12.13 1.79 -13.13
CA LEU A 171 -12.58 0.62 -13.90
C LEU A 171 -12.07 0.60 -15.35
N SER A 172 -11.43 1.67 -15.81
CA SER A 172 -10.87 1.79 -17.17
C SER A 172 -9.53 1.04 -17.30
#